data_1bbed02f1418ee6e681a668d45b5102f
#
_entry.id   1bbed02f1418ee6e681a668d45b5102f
#
_cell.length_a   1.000
_cell.length_b   1.000
_cell.length_c   1.000
_cell.angle_alpha   90.00
_cell.angle_beta   90.00
_cell.angle_gamma   90.00
#
_symmetry.space_group_name_H-M   'P 1'
#
loop_
_entity.id
_entity.type
_entity.pdbx_description
1 polymer ?
#
loop_
_entity_poly.entity_id
_entity_poly.type
_entity_poly.pdbx_seq_one_letter_code
_entity_poly.pdbx_strand_id
1 'polypeptide(L)'
;MKFIGIDLGWSSGASGLCCLNWQNNQLELIECDRQQSLNDILTWIDTQVSPTEPAIIAVDAPTIIANPTGMREADKLTHKHFGRYHAGCYPANLSRPFAQKTVKFGLSLEARGFVHAPIIEAQKLGRYQIEVFPHPATINLFKLDRIIKYKKGKLAERQLELMKLCQYIVDILPSLEPSLDLSFGTGKMPVSCGAGILPVSGSNLPEIPTSIATLKALEDKLDALLCAYIGAHWWYWGIERNLVLGDRTTGYIVIPQVR
;
A
#
# COMPACT_ATOMS: atom_id res chain seq x y z
N MET A 1 1.23 17.23 2.95
CA MET A 1 2.07 16.01 2.94
C MET A 1 1.37 14.94 2.13
N LYS A 2 2.02 14.39 1.10
CA LYS A 2 1.42 13.36 0.26
C LYS A 2 1.92 11.96 0.62
N PHE A 3 1.07 10.95 0.39
CA PHE A 3 1.36 9.54 0.63
C PHE A 3 1.02 8.76 -0.63
N ILE A 4 2.05 8.19 -1.22
CA ILE A 4 1.93 7.39 -2.43
C ILE A 4 2.01 5.92 -2.05
N GLY A 5 0.97 5.18 -2.33
CA GLY A 5 0.92 3.73 -2.16
C GLY A 5 1.12 3.01 -3.48
N ILE A 6 1.93 1.97 -3.48
CA ILE A 6 2.26 1.19 -4.66
C ILE A 6 2.16 -0.31 -4.36
N ASP A 7 1.15 -0.96 -4.95
CA ASP A 7 1.10 -2.42 -5.07
C ASP A 7 1.93 -2.81 -6.31
N LEU A 8 3.21 -3.06 -6.11
CA LEU A 8 4.15 -3.26 -7.22
C LEU A 8 3.99 -4.63 -7.86
N GLY A 9 3.60 -4.69 -9.12
CA GLY A 9 3.56 -5.94 -9.89
C GLY A 9 4.94 -6.59 -10.01
N TRP A 10 5.11 -7.80 -9.49
CA TRP A 10 6.43 -8.42 -9.31
C TRP A 10 7.11 -8.86 -10.61
N SER A 11 6.33 -9.33 -11.59
CA SER A 11 6.88 -9.80 -12.87
C SER A 11 6.26 -9.09 -14.07
N SER A 12 5.10 -9.52 -14.50
CA SER A 12 4.40 -9.03 -15.71
C SER A 12 3.08 -8.32 -15.40
N GLY A 13 2.65 -8.32 -14.13
CA GLY A 13 1.40 -7.67 -13.72
C GLY A 13 1.52 -6.15 -13.68
N ALA A 14 0.41 -5.46 -13.92
CA ALA A 14 0.33 -4.03 -13.64
C ALA A 14 0.44 -3.77 -12.13
N SER A 15 0.86 -2.57 -11.79
CA SER A 15 0.97 -2.07 -10.43
C SER A 15 -0.20 -1.16 -10.10
N GLY A 16 -0.79 -1.33 -8.92
CA GLY A 16 -1.76 -0.38 -8.38
C GLY A 16 -1.05 0.83 -7.80
N LEU A 17 -1.65 2.00 -7.94
CA LEU A 17 -1.13 3.29 -7.49
C LEU A 17 -2.22 4.04 -6.74
N CYS A 18 -1.87 4.71 -5.64
CA CYS A 18 -2.79 5.55 -4.91
C CYS A 18 -2.05 6.76 -4.33
N CYS A 19 -2.66 7.94 -4.43
CA CYS A 19 -2.19 9.17 -3.80
C CYS A 19 -3.21 9.63 -2.76
N LEU A 20 -2.75 9.76 -1.51
CA LEU A 20 -3.48 10.43 -0.44
C LEU A 20 -2.78 11.75 -0.11
N ASN A 21 -3.55 12.75 0.35
CA ASN A 21 -3.02 14.02 0.83
C ASN A 21 -3.48 14.27 2.26
N TRP A 22 -2.55 14.70 3.13
CA TRP A 22 -2.87 15.15 4.48
C TRP A 22 -3.24 16.63 4.46
N GLN A 23 -4.49 16.92 4.76
CA GLN A 23 -5.05 18.25 4.80
C GLN A 23 -6.17 18.30 5.86
N ASN A 24 -6.34 19.42 6.56
CA ASN A 24 -7.42 19.63 7.55
C ASN A 24 -7.49 18.54 8.62
N ASN A 25 -6.35 18.01 9.08
CA ASN A 25 -6.24 16.92 10.05
C ASN A 25 -6.88 15.58 9.60
N GLN A 26 -6.96 15.34 8.30
CA GLN A 26 -7.43 14.10 7.73
C GLN A 26 -6.69 13.77 6.42
N LEU A 27 -6.80 12.54 6.00
CA LEU A 27 -6.32 12.07 4.71
C LEU A 27 -7.45 12.20 3.68
N GLU A 28 -7.14 12.78 2.54
CA GLU A 28 -8.05 12.88 1.40
C GLU A 28 -7.51 12.00 0.26
N LEU A 29 -8.38 11.22 -0.37
CA LEU A 29 -8.02 10.46 -1.56
C LEU A 29 -7.95 11.40 -2.76
N ILE A 30 -6.77 11.50 -3.38
CA ILE A 30 -6.55 12.34 -4.56
C ILE A 30 -6.79 11.55 -5.84
N GLU A 31 -6.10 10.40 -5.98
CA GLU A 31 -6.17 9.58 -7.19
C GLU A 31 -5.80 8.13 -6.90
N CYS A 32 -6.42 7.21 -7.64
CA CYS A 32 -5.94 5.83 -7.78
C CYS A 32 -5.83 5.47 -9.25
N ASP A 33 -4.69 4.93 -9.61
CA ASP A 33 -4.38 4.54 -10.99
C ASP A 33 -3.77 3.14 -11.06
N ARG A 34 -3.41 2.73 -12.25
CA ARG A 34 -2.81 1.42 -12.52
C ARG A 34 -1.86 1.54 -13.71
N GLN A 35 -0.58 1.21 -13.49
CA GLN A 35 0.46 1.34 -14.50
C GLN A 35 1.18 0.02 -14.76
N GLN A 36 1.65 -0.17 -16.01
CA GLN A 36 2.25 -1.43 -16.45
C GLN A 36 3.77 -1.44 -16.29
N SER A 37 4.44 -0.37 -16.63
CA SER A 37 5.90 -0.29 -16.60
C SER A 37 6.43 0.50 -15.40
N LEU A 38 7.69 0.23 -15.00
CA LEU A 38 8.34 1.03 -13.97
C LEU A 38 8.47 2.51 -14.37
N ASN A 39 8.69 2.79 -15.65
CA ASN A 39 8.80 4.16 -16.13
C ASN A 39 7.48 4.91 -15.99
N ASP A 40 6.34 4.26 -16.33
CA ASP A 40 5.03 4.88 -16.19
C ASP A 40 4.69 5.13 -14.71
N ILE A 41 5.04 4.18 -13.81
CA ILE A 41 4.90 4.36 -12.37
C ILE A 41 5.70 5.57 -11.89
N LEU A 42 6.97 5.68 -12.28
CA LEU A 42 7.84 6.79 -11.88
C LEU A 42 7.34 8.12 -12.46
N THR A 43 6.87 8.13 -13.70
CA THR A 43 6.25 9.31 -14.33
C THR A 43 5.00 9.73 -13.56
N TRP A 44 4.13 8.78 -13.21
CA TRP A 44 2.94 9.07 -12.41
C TRP A 44 3.31 9.63 -11.02
N ILE A 45 4.31 9.08 -10.33
CA ILE A 45 4.82 9.64 -9.07
C ILE A 45 5.26 11.10 -9.26
N ASP A 46 6.02 11.38 -10.33
CA ASP A 46 6.53 12.72 -10.65
C ASP A 46 5.39 13.70 -10.97
N THR A 47 4.22 13.25 -11.46
CA THR A 47 3.01 14.09 -11.61
C THR A 47 2.31 14.36 -10.29
N GLN A 48 2.34 13.42 -9.35
CA GLN A 48 1.69 13.57 -8.05
C GLN A 48 2.51 14.40 -7.06
N VAL A 49 3.84 14.28 -7.09
CA VAL A 49 4.74 14.86 -6.10
C VAL A 49 5.84 15.64 -6.78
N SER A 50 5.85 16.97 -6.61
CA SER A 50 6.93 17.82 -7.15
C SER A 50 8.30 17.49 -6.51
N PRO A 51 9.43 17.83 -7.14
CA PRO A 51 10.77 17.45 -6.67
C PRO A 51 11.12 17.89 -5.24
N THR A 52 10.52 18.97 -4.75
CA THR A 52 10.77 19.53 -3.41
C THR A 52 9.63 19.26 -2.42
N GLU A 53 8.53 18.68 -2.89
CA GLU A 53 7.36 18.44 -2.05
C GLU A 53 7.59 17.27 -1.09
N PRO A 54 7.29 17.41 0.21
CA PRO A 54 7.37 16.32 1.16
C PRO A 54 6.37 15.20 0.83
N ALA A 55 6.85 13.95 0.81
CA ALA A 55 5.98 12.79 0.59
C ALA A 55 6.60 11.49 1.13
N ILE A 56 5.75 10.49 1.35
CA ILE A 56 6.15 9.10 1.61
C ILE A 56 5.69 8.23 0.45
N ILE A 57 6.62 7.42 -0.06
CA ILE A 57 6.30 6.35 -1.02
C ILE A 57 6.30 5.02 -0.25
N ALA A 58 5.13 4.39 -0.12
CA ALA A 58 4.93 3.10 0.54
C ALA A 58 4.75 1.99 -0.49
N VAL A 59 5.68 1.05 -0.55
CA VAL A 59 5.78 0.04 -1.61
C VAL A 59 5.52 -1.36 -1.07
N ASP A 60 4.53 -2.08 -1.59
CA ASP A 60 4.32 -3.51 -1.34
C ASP A 60 5.26 -4.35 -2.23
N ALA A 61 6.54 -4.23 -1.96
CA ALA A 61 7.59 -5.05 -2.55
C ALA A 61 8.92 -4.90 -1.80
N PRO A 62 9.78 -5.93 -1.81
CA PRO A 62 11.10 -5.88 -1.20
C PRO A 62 12.04 -4.98 -2.01
N THR A 63 12.18 -3.71 -1.62
CA THR A 63 13.06 -2.74 -2.29
C THR A 63 14.51 -2.81 -1.83
N ILE A 64 14.77 -3.44 -0.67
CA ILE A 64 16.11 -3.78 -0.17
C ILE A 64 16.22 -5.29 -0.04
N ILE A 65 17.14 -5.90 -0.78
CA ILE A 65 17.46 -7.32 -0.74
C ILE A 65 18.98 -7.48 -0.67
N ALA A 66 19.50 -7.90 0.47
CA ALA A 66 20.95 -8.07 0.68
C ALA A 66 21.40 -9.53 0.55
N ASN A 67 20.51 -10.50 0.79
CA ASN A 67 20.84 -11.92 0.82
C ASN A 67 20.80 -12.56 -0.58
N PRO A 68 21.78 -13.37 -0.96
CA PRO A 68 21.79 -14.06 -2.26
C PRO A 68 20.71 -15.15 -2.36
N THR A 69 20.39 -15.84 -1.26
CA THR A 69 19.43 -16.94 -1.18
C THR A 69 18.68 -16.92 0.14
N GLY A 70 17.64 -17.75 0.29
CA GLY A 70 16.88 -17.91 1.55
C GLY A 70 15.86 -16.79 1.77
N MET A 71 15.71 -16.37 3.01
CA MET A 71 14.77 -15.33 3.47
C MET A 71 15.53 -14.19 4.12
N ARG A 72 15.08 -12.94 3.90
CA ARG A 72 15.55 -11.78 4.68
C ARG A 72 15.07 -11.93 6.14
N GLU A 73 15.70 -11.21 7.05
CA GLU A 73 15.27 -11.17 8.45
C GLU A 73 13.82 -10.61 8.56
N ALA A 74 13.51 -9.57 7.79
CA ALA A 74 12.15 -9.01 7.70
C ALA A 74 11.10 -10.07 7.34
N ASP A 75 11.39 -10.95 6.37
CA ASP A 75 10.49 -12.01 5.92
C ASP A 75 10.27 -13.06 7.03
N LYS A 76 11.35 -13.48 7.73
CA LYS A 76 11.29 -14.43 8.86
C LYS A 76 10.46 -13.87 10.01
N LEU A 77 10.70 -12.61 10.38
CA LEU A 77 9.96 -11.94 11.43
C LEU A 77 8.48 -11.79 11.07
N THR A 78 8.17 -11.50 9.81
CA THR A 78 6.77 -11.47 9.34
C THR A 78 6.09 -12.84 9.48
N HIS A 79 6.77 -13.93 9.12
CA HIS A 79 6.24 -15.28 9.37
C HIS A 79 6.05 -15.58 10.86
N LYS A 80 6.99 -15.18 11.70
CA LYS A 80 6.90 -15.37 13.16
C LYS A 80 5.69 -14.66 13.76
N HIS A 81 5.43 -13.41 13.36
CA HIS A 81 4.35 -12.60 13.95
C HIS A 81 3.00 -12.85 13.29
N PHE A 82 2.96 -13.09 11.98
CA PHE A 82 1.72 -13.10 11.19
C PHE A 82 1.43 -14.41 10.48
N GLY A 83 2.30 -15.41 10.55
CA GLY A 83 2.09 -16.72 9.92
C GLY A 83 0.81 -17.41 10.37
N ARG A 84 0.43 -17.31 11.65
CA ARG A 84 -0.82 -17.87 12.20
C ARG A 84 -2.08 -17.27 11.57
N TYR A 85 -2.01 -16.06 11.05
CA TYR A 85 -3.10 -15.36 10.36
C TYR A 85 -3.08 -15.60 8.84
N HIS A 86 -2.20 -16.44 8.34
CA HIS A 86 -1.91 -16.67 6.92
C HIS A 86 -1.33 -15.45 6.18
N ALA A 87 -0.74 -14.52 6.90
CA ALA A 87 -0.13 -13.27 6.40
C ALA A 87 1.42 -13.30 6.40
N GLY A 88 2.02 -14.47 6.19
CA GLY A 88 3.47 -14.59 6.03
C GLY A 88 3.96 -14.11 4.65
N CYS A 89 5.17 -13.53 4.61
CA CYS A 89 5.80 -13.06 3.37
C CYS A 89 6.25 -14.20 2.46
N TYR A 90 6.32 -13.92 1.16
CA TYR A 90 7.08 -14.72 0.24
C TYR A 90 8.59 -14.45 0.41
N PRO A 91 9.47 -15.48 0.46
CA PRO A 91 10.91 -15.28 0.68
C PRO A 91 11.55 -14.40 -0.40
N ALA A 92 12.15 -13.27 0.00
CA ALA A 92 12.88 -12.40 -0.89
C ALA A 92 14.39 -12.65 -0.80
N ASN A 93 15.04 -12.80 -1.97
CA ASN A 93 16.49 -12.91 -2.12
C ASN A 93 16.89 -12.56 -3.56
N LEU A 94 18.20 -12.33 -3.80
CA LEU A 94 18.71 -11.89 -5.11
C LEU A 94 18.55 -12.92 -6.23
N SER A 95 18.36 -14.21 -5.91
CA SER A 95 18.08 -15.24 -6.94
C SER A 95 16.61 -15.26 -7.43
N ARG A 96 15.74 -14.48 -6.84
CA ARG A 96 14.33 -14.42 -7.25
C ARG A 96 14.14 -13.59 -8.52
N PRO A 97 13.27 -14.01 -9.45
CA PRO A 97 13.06 -13.29 -10.72
C PRO A 97 12.63 -11.82 -10.55
N PHE A 98 11.94 -11.49 -9.47
CA PHE A 98 11.48 -10.14 -9.18
C PHE A 98 12.55 -9.22 -8.57
N ALA A 99 13.64 -9.79 -8.00
CA ALA A 99 14.60 -9.05 -7.18
C ALA A 99 15.22 -7.85 -7.93
N GLN A 100 15.66 -8.06 -9.16
CA GLN A 100 16.23 -6.98 -9.97
C GLN A 100 15.24 -5.82 -10.17
N LYS A 101 13.97 -6.13 -10.45
CA LYS A 101 12.93 -5.12 -10.67
C LYS A 101 12.65 -4.33 -9.42
N THR A 102 12.46 -4.99 -8.28
CA THR A 102 12.06 -4.35 -7.02
C THR A 102 13.20 -3.51 -6.43
N VAL A 103 14.44 -4.02 -6.45
CA VAL A 103 15.62 -3.26 -6.01
C VAL A 103 15.87 -2.04 -6.93
N LYS A 104 15.79 -2.22 -8.27
CA LYS A 104 15.90 -1.10 -9.21
C LYS A 104 14.85 -0.02 -8.94
N PHE A 105 13.62 -0.41 -8.60
CA PHE A 105 12.57 0.53 -8.26
C PHE A 105 12.94 1.34 -7.01
N GLY A 106 13.37 0.70 -5.92
CA GLY A 106 13.84 1.39 -4.70
C GLY A 106 14.97 2.39 -4.99
N LEU A 107 15.98 1.99 -5.77
CA LEU A 107 17.07 2.87 -6.20
C LEU A 107 16.57 4.05 -7.07
N SER A 108 15.56 3.85 -7.90
CA SER A 108 14.94 4.91 -8.71
C SER A 108 14.20 5.95 -7.84
N LEU A 109 13.66 5.53 -6.69
CA LEU A 109 13.07 6.42 -5.70
C LEU A 109 14.16 7.18 -4.92
N GLU A 110 15.27 6.53 -4.58
CA GLU A 110 16.43 7.21 -3.96
C GLU A 110 16.99 8.31 -4.87
N ALA A 111 17.12 8.03 -6.17
CA ALA A 111 17.54 9.02 -7.17
C ALA A 111 16.59 10.22 -7.27
N ARG A 112 15.34 10.10 -6.82
CA ARG A 112 14.35 11.18 -6.70
C ARG A 112 14.33 11.85 -5.31
N GLY A 113 15.30 11.51 -4.46
CA GLY A 113 15.45 12.08 -3.12
C GLY A 113 14.57 11.42 -2.04
N PHE A 114 13.93 10.28 -2.32
CA PHE A 114 13.20 9.51 -1.31
C PHE A 114 14.15 8.60 -0.55
N VAL A 115 14.44 8.90 0.70
CA VAL A 115 15.33 8.10 1.54
C VAL A 115 14.57 7.00 2.26
N HIS A 116 15.17 5.83 2.40
CA HIS A 116 14.61 4.76 3.25
C HIS A 116 14.47 5.21 4.71
N ALA A 117 13.29 5.05 5.28
CA ALA A 117 12.95 5.52 6.62
C ALA A 117 12.35 4.42 7.52
N PRO A 118 13.15 3.40 7.93
CA PRO A 118 12.72 2.43 8.94
C PRO A 118 12.55 3.06 10.34
N ILE A 119 13.06 4.26 10.52
CA ILE A 119 12.87 5.11 11.72
C ILE A 119 12.52 6.50 11.22
N ILE A 120 11.48 7.09 11.79
CA ILE A 120 11.03 8.45 11.51
C ILE A 120 10.60 9.12 12.81
N GLU A 121 10.84 10.42 12.91
CA GLU A 121 10.18 11.27 13.89
C GLU A 121 8.74 11.51 13.42
N ALA A 122 7.77 11.29 14.30
CA ALA A 122 6.35 11.43 13.96
C ALA A 122 6.05 12.83 13.39
N GLN A 123 5.28 12.86 12.30
CA GLN A 123 4.84 14.06 11.58
C GLN A 123 5.97 14.94 11.00
N LYS A 124 7.19 14.44 10.97
CA LYS A 124 8.31 15.14 10.34
C LYS A 124 8.15 15.17 8.83
N LEU A 125 8.22 16.36 8.27
CA LEU A 125 8.18 16.54 6.82
C LEU A 125 9.50 16.10 6.18
N GLY A 126 9.42 15.43 5.05
CA GLY A 126 10.58 14.96 4.30
C GLY A 126 10.15 14.12 3.10
N ARG A 127 11.13 13.56 2.40
CA ARG A 127 10.91 12.66 1.26
C ARG A 127 11.39 11.28 1.64
N TYR A 128 10.46 10.38 1.87
CA TYR A 128 10.74 9.06 2.42
C TYR A 128 10.21 7.95 1.53
N GLN A 129 10.85 6.79 1.55
CA GLN A 129 10.31 5.55 1.03
C GLN A 129 10.33 4.47 2.11
N ILE A 130 9.33 3.60 2.11
CA ILE A 130 9.23 2.46 3.02
C ILE A 130 8.70 1.23 2.29
N GLU A 131 9.16 0.06 2.71
CA GLU A 131 8.52 -1.20 2.35
C GLU A 131 7.37 -1.48 3.32
N VAL A 132 6.22 -1.84 2.76
CA VAL A 132 5.00 -2.16 3.51
C VAL A 132 4.46 -3.51 3.08
N PHE A 133 3.56 -4.09 3.87
CA PHE A 133 2.89 -5.32 3.52
C PHE A 133 1.40 -5.25 3.94
N PRO A 134 0.46 -5.05 2.99
CA PRO A 134 -0.96 -4.85 3.29
C PRO A 134 -1.61 -5.99 4.08
N HIS A 135 -1.30 -7.25 3.79
CA HIS A 135 -1.93 -8.38 4.49
C HIS A 135 -1.74 -8.35 6.03
N PRO A 136 -0.52 -8.26 6.59
CA PRO A 136 -0.35 -8.06 8.03
C PRO A 136 -0.97 -6.75 8.54
N ALA A 137 -0.90 -5.68 7.75
CA ALA A 137 -1.49 -4.40 8.13
C ALA A 137 -3.01 -4.51 8.31
N THR A 138 -3.73 -5.19 7.41
CA THR A 138 -5.19 -5.39 7.53
C THR A 138 -5.55 -6.24 8.73
N ILE A 139 -4.74 -7.24 9.13
CA ILE A 139 -4.94 -8.02 10.37
C ILE A 139 -5.00 -7.07 11.57
N ASN A 140 -4.04 -6.15 11.68
CA ASN A 140 -3.96 -5.24 12.81
C ASN A 140 -5.01 -4.11 12.73
N LEU A 141 -5.14 -3.45 11.57
CA LEU A 141 -6.05 -2.31 11.38
C LEU A 141 -7.52 -2.71 11.55
N PHE A 142 -7.90 -3.87 11.02
CA PHE A 142 -9.29 -4.34 11.03
C PHE A 142 -9.56 -5.39 12.10
N LYS A 143 -8.58 -5.70 12.96
CA LYS A 143 -8.67 -6.70 14.04
C LYS A 143 -9.15 -8.06 13.55
N LEU A 144 -8.55 -8.57 12.48
CA LEU A 144 -8.94 -9.80 11.82
C LEU A 144 -8.26 -11.02 12.47
N ASP A 145 -8.98 -12.13 12.57
CA ASP A 145 -8.42 -13.42 12.98
C ASP A 145 -7.66 -14.12 11.84
N ARG A 146 -7.85 -13.66 10.59
CA ARG A 146 -7.26 -14.24 9.38
C ARG A 146 -7.31 -13.24 8.24
N ILE A 147 -6.37 -13.35 7.26
CA ILE A 147 -6.41 -12.52 6.04
C ILE A 147 -7.72 -12.72 5.26
N ILE A 148 -8.16 -11.65 4.60
CA ILE A 148 -9.27 -11.68 3.64
C ILE A 148 -8.72 -12.29 2.33
N LYS A 149 -9.38 -13.34 1.80
CA LYS A 149 -8.86 -14.14 0.66
C LYS A 149 -9.34 -13.65 -0.71
N TYR A 150 -9.26 -12.35 -0.98
CA TYR A 150 -9.74 -11.76 -2.24
C TYR A 150 -8.84 -12.01 -3.46
N LYS A 151 -7.57 -12.42 -3.27
CA LYS A 151 -6.60 -12.66 -4.38
C LYS A 151 -6.65 -14.08 -4.97
N LYS A 152 -7.25 -15.05 -4.28
CA LYS A 152 -7.23 -16.47 -4.67
C LYS A 152 -8.60 -17.12 -4.49
N GLY A 153 -8.93 -18.09 -5.36
CA GLY A 153 -10.19 -18.80 -5.33
C GLY A 153 -11.04 -18.59 -6.58
N LYS A 154 -12.28 -19.07 -6.56
CA LYS A 154 -13.23 -18.87 -7.66
C LYS A 154 -13.67 -17.40 -7.73
N LEU A 155 -14.08 -16.94 -8.90
CA LEU A 155 -14.46 -15.52 -9.12
C LEU A 155 -15.48 -15.02 -8.10
N ALA A 156 -16.56 -15.76 -7.87
CA ALA A 156 -17.60 -15.38 -6.92
C ALA A 156 -17.08 -15.27 -5.47
N GLU A 157 -16.19 -16.18 -5.06
CA GLU A 157 -15.55 -16.14 -3.73
C GLU A 157 -14.66 -14.90 -3.59
N ARG A 158 -13.85 -14.61 -4.61
CA ARG A 158 -12.98 -13.42 -4.64
C ARG A 158 -13.80 -12.13 -4.60
N GLN A 159 -14.92 -12.08 -5.34
CA GLN A 159 -15.84 -10.93 -5.31
C GLN A 159 -16.37 -10.69 -3.90
N LEU A 160 -16.87 -11.72 -3.21
CA LEU A 160 -17.37 -11.61 -1.84
C LEU A 160 -16.28 -11.15 -0.86
N GLU A 161 -15.08 -11.71 -0.98
CA GLU A 161 -13.96 -11.33 -0.10
C GLU A 161 -13.46 -9.91 -0.39
N LEU A 162 -13.48 -9.47 -1.67
CA LEU A 162 -13.14 -8.11 -2.03
C LEU A 162 -14.15 -7.09 -1.51
N MET A 163 -15.46 -7.44 -1.53
CA MET A 163 -16.50 -6.62 -0.88
C MET A 163 -16.25 -6.44 0.60
N LYS A 164 -15.88 -7.52 1.31
CA LYS A 164 -15.53 -7.43 2.73
C LYS A 164 -14.37 -6.47 2.95
N LEU A 165 -13.33 -6.53 2.09
CA LEU A 165 -12.21 -5.59 2.17
C LEU A 165 -12.66 -4.15 1.97
N CYS A 166 -13.49 -3.88 0.95
CA CYS A 166 -14.07 -2.56 0.71
C CYS A 166 -14.86 -2.08 1.93
N GLN A 167 -15.70 -2.94 2.51
CA GLN A 167 -16.49 -2.59 3.70
C GLN A 167 -15.60 -2.23 4.88
N TYR A 168 -14.55 -3.04 5.17
CA TYR A 168 -13.60 -2.71 6.24
C TYR A 168 -12.88 -1.37 6.00
N ILE A 169 -12.49 -1.08 4.76
CA ILE A 169 -11.86 0.20 4.41
C ILE A 169 -12.80 1.37 4.71
N VAL A 170 -14.07 1.27 4.27
CA VAL A 170 -15.07 2.32 4.43
C VAL A 170 -15.50 2.52 5.89
N ASP A 171 -15.65 1.44 6.65
CA ASP A 171 -16.17 1.52 8.03
C ASP A 171 -15.07 1.88 9.05
N ILE A 172 -13.84 1.43 8.82
CA ILE A 172 -12.81 1.49 9.85
C ILE A 172 -11.81 2.62 9.61
N LEU A 173 -11.27 2.81 8.39
CA LEU A 173 -10.23 3.81 8.18
C LEU A 173 -10.66 5.24 8.52
N PRO A 174 -11.94 5.67 8.31
CA PRO A 174 -12.41 6.97 8.78
C PRO A 174 -12.43 7.14 10.30
N SER A 175 -12.47 6.05 11.06
CA SER A 175 -12.50 6.07 12.53
C SER A 175 -11.13 5.95 13.19
N LEU A 176 -10.09 5.70 12.41
CA LEU A 176 -8.71 5.61 12.89
C LEU A 176 -7.99 6.96 12.84
N GLU A 177 -6.80 7.01 13.43
CA GLU A 177 -5.84 8.11 13.29
C GLU A 177 -4.56 7.64 12.61
N PRO A 178 -4.19 8.27 11.47
CA PRO A 178 -4.89 9.39 10.81
C PRO A 178 -6.22 8.94 10.17
N SER A 179 -7.25 9.78 10.25
CA SER A 179 -8.56 9.52 9.65
C SER A 179 -8.48 9.63 8.12
N LEU A 180 -9.10 8.69 7.41
CA LEU A 180 -9.23 8.74 5.95
C LEU A 180 -10.62 9.22 5.57
N ASP A 181 -10.70 10.42 4.96
CA ASP A 181 -11.93 10.90 4.36
C ASP A 181 -12.14 10.22 2.99
N LEU A 182 -13.23 9.47 2.90
CA LEU A 182 -13.71 8.84 1.67
C LEU A 182 -14.93 9.57 1.09
N SER A 183 -15.36 10.69 1.68
CA SER A 183 -16.41 11.53 1.14
C SER A 183 -15.87 12.28 -0.07
N PHE A 184 -16.19 11.80 -1.26
CA PHE A 184 -15.89 12.53 -2.50
C PHE A 184 -16.71 13.82 -2.55
N GLY A 185 -16.01 14.95 -2.57
CA GLY A 185 -16.64 16.24 -2.75
C GLY A 185 -17.53 16.25 -4.01
N THR A 186 -18.73 16.80 -3.89
CA THR A 186 -19.73 17.00 -4.95
C THR A 186 -19.29 18.07 -5.96
N GLY A 187 -18.04 18.08 -6.40
CA GLY A 187 -17.57 19.09 -7.34
C GLY A 187 -16.17 18.83 -7.86
N LYS A 188 -16.09 18.42 -9.12
CA LYS A 188 -14.91 18.38 -9.97
C LYS A 188 -13.92 17.23 -9.77
N MET A 189 -14.31 16.03 -10.18
CA MET A 189 -13.36 15.08 -10.77
C MET A 189 -13.56 15.05 -12.28
N PRO A 190 -12.50 15.10 -13.10
CA PRO A 190 -12.61 14.66 -14.46
C PRO A 190 -12.79 13.15 -14.42
N VAL A 191 -14.01 12.72 -14.69
CA VAL A 191 -14.39 11.30 -14.84
C VAL A 191 -13.67 10.77 -16.07
N SER A 192 -12.56 10.12 -15.87
CA SER A 192 -11.92 9.26 -16.87
C SER A 192 -11.25 8.06 -16.22
N CYS A 193 -11.96 7.41 -15.31
CA CYS A 193 -11.64 6.05 -14.88
C CYS A 193 -12.95 5.29 -14.82
N GLY A 194 -13.22 4.51 -15.84
CA GLY A 194 -14.38 3.63 -15.93
C GLY A 194 -14.35 2.49 -14.94
N ALA A 195 -14.34 2.80 -13.67
CA ALA A 195 -14.69 1.98 -12.52
C ALA A 195 -14.62 2.90 -11.30
N GLY A 196 -15.74 3.41 -10.83
CA GLY A 196 -15.83 4.23 -9.64
C GLY A 196 -15.14 3.54 -8.46
N ILE A 197 -14.18 4.22 -7.86
CA ILE A 197 -13.61 3.81 -6.60
C ILE A 197 -14.51 4.40 -5.55
N LEU A 198 -15.28 3.55 -4.90
CA LEU A 198 -16.12 3.82 -3.73
C LEU A 198 -17.11 5.03 -3.88
N PRO A 199 -18.39 4.81 -4.16
CA PRO A 199 -19.41 5.85 -3.98
C PRO A 199 -19.67 6.00 -2.47
N VAL A 200 -19.38 7.17 -1.92
CA VAL A 200 -19.74 7.53 -0.55
C VAL A 200 -20.91 8.50 -0.58
N SER A 201 -22.10 7.99 -0.59
CA SER A 201 -23.27 8.53 0.11
C SER A 201 -24.42 7.54 0.00
N GLY A 202 -24.79 6.97 1.12
CA GLY A 202 -26.02 6.17 1.27
C GLY A 202 -26.02 4.83 0.52
N SER A 203 -25.63 3.75 1.18
CA SER A 203 -25.87 2.33 0.84
C SER A 203 -25.25 1.72 -0.44
N ASN A 204 -24.38 2.39 -1.18
CA ASN A 204 -23.80 1.82 -2.39
C ASN A 204 -22.30 1.55 -2.23
N LEU A 205 -21.97 0.31 -1.89
CA LEU A 205 -20.66 -0.28 -2.16
C LEU A 205 -20.37 -0.20 -3.67
N PRO A 206 -19.09 -0.14 -4.10
CA PRO A 206 -18.77 -0.10 -5.51
C PRO A 206 -19.42 -1.29 -6.24
N GLU A 207 -19.89 -1.09 -7.44
CA GLU A 207 -20.37 -2.19 -8.29
C GLU A 207 -19.24 -3.21 -8.40
N ILE A 208 -19.55 -4.46 -8.02
CA ILE A 208 -18.57 -5.52 -8.04
C ILE A 208 -18.27 -5.88 -9.47
N PRO A 209 -16.99 -5.81 -9.88
CA PRO A 209 -16.60 -6.16 -11.22
C PRO A 209 -16.99 -7.61 -11.56
N THR A 210 -17.62 -7.81 -12.70
CA THR A 210 -18.10 -9.12 -13.16
C THR A 210 -17.05 -9.92 -13.93
N SER A 211 -15.93 -9.31 -14.32
CA SER A 211 -14.83 -9.98 -15.01
C SER A 211 -13.58 -10.11 -14.14
N ILE A 212 -12.74 -11.13 -14.41
CA ILE A 212 -11.46 -11.33 -13.70
C ILE A 212 -10.53 -10.13 -13.88
N ALA A 213 -10.50 -9.52 -15.08
CA ALA A 213 -9.62 -8.40 -15.37
C ALA A 213 -10.01 -7.13 -14.59
N THR A 214 -11.30 -6.81 -14.54
CA THR A 214 -11.82 -5.66 -13.79
C THR A 214 -11.73 -5.87 -12.29
N LEU A 215 -11.95 -7.12 -11.81
CA LEU A 215 -11.74 -7.47 -10.42
C LEU A 215 -10.28 -7.27 -10.00
N LYS A 216 -9.34 -7.76 -10.83
CA LYS A 216 -7.90 -7.56 -10.57
C LYS A 216 -7.51 -6.09 -10.57
N ALA A 217 -8.09 -5.28 -11.46
CA ALA A 217 -7.82 -3.84 -11.47
C ALA A 217 -8.28 -3.15 -10.18
N LEU A 218 -9.43 -3.55 -9.63
CA LEU A 218 -9.91 -3.04 -8.34
C LEU A 218 -9.04 -3.52 -7.17
N GLU A 219 -8.65 -4.82 -7.16
CA GLU A 219 -7.72 -5.36 -6.15
C GLU A 219 -6.41 -4.54 -6.10
N ASP A 220 -5.76 -4.30 -7.24
CA ASP A 220 -4.50 -3.56 -7.32
C ASP A 220 -4.64 -2.13 -6.75
N LYS A 221 -5.77 -1.45 -7.03
CA LYS A 221 -6.05 -0.10 -6.51
C LYS A 221 -6.32 -0.08 -5.02
N LEU A 222 -7.05 -1.06 -4.48
CA LEU A 222 -7.33 -1.16 -3.04
C LEU A 222 -6.06 -1.50 -2.25
N ASP A 223 -5.21 -2.38 -2.78
CA ASP A 223 -3.92 -2.67 -2.16
C ASP A 223 -3.01 -1.44 -2.16
N ALA A 224 -3.00 -0.66 -3.24
CA ALA A 224 -2.28 0.60 -3.29
C ALA A 224 -2.84 1.65 -2.31
N LEU A 225 -4.16 1.72 -2.13
CA LEU A 225 -4.79 2.57 -1.11
C LEU A 225 -4.33 2.17 0.30
N LEU A 226 -4.30 0.88 0.60
CA LEU A 226 -3.78 0.37 1.87
C LEU A 226 -2.30 0.70 2.04
N CYS A 227 -1.47 0.56 1.00
CA CYS A 227 -0.07 0.98 1.05
C CYS A 227 0.06 2.47 1.39
N ALA A 228 -0.69 3.34 0.73
CA ALA A 228 -0.68 4.79 1.00
C ALA A 228 -1.12 5.09 2.44
N TYR A 229 -2.17 4.42 2.92
CA TYR A 229 -2.63 4.56 4.31
C TYR A 229 -1.59 4.08 5.32
N ILE A 230 -0.90 2.97 5.08
CA ILE A 230 0.21 2.50 5.92
C ILE A 230 1.33 3.56 5.96
N GLY A 231 1.66 4.17 4.83
CA GLY A 231 2.62 5.27 4.75
C GLY A 231 2.20 6.47 5.60
N ALA A 232 0.92 6.83 5.56
CA ALA A 232 0.36 7.92 6.37
C ALA A 232 0.35 7.57 7.86
N HIS A 233 -0.02 6.35 8.23
CA HIS A 233 0.01 5.87 9.60
C HIS A 233 1.43 5.84 10.16
N TRP A 234 2.42 5.44 9.33
CA TRP A 234 3.84 5.50 9.68
C TRP A 234 4.31 6.93 9.95
N TRP A 235 3.98 7.87 9.08
CA TRP A 235 4.31 9.28 9.27
C TRP A 235 3.65 9.87 10.51
N TYR A 236 2.38 9.55 10.75
CA TYR A 236 1.60 10.13 11.85
C TYR A 236 2.07 9.66 13.22
N TRP A 237 2.35 8.36 13.38
CA TRP A 237 2.67 7.73 14.65
C TRP A 237 4.14 7.36 14.84
N GLY A 238 4.93 7.31 13.78
CA GLY A 238 6.29 6.76 13.85
C GLY A 238 6.30 5.35 14.45
N ILE A 239 7.30 5.06 15.26
CA ILE A 239 7.47 3.75 15.93
C ILE A 239 6.45 3.49 17.05
N GLU A 240 5.73 4.50 17.52
CA GLU A 240 4.81 4.35 18.66
C GLU A 240 3.66 3.39 18.36
N ARG A 241 3.10 3.45 17.13
CA ARG A 241 1.99 2.58 16.68
C ARG A 241 2.31 1.85 15.38
N ASN A 242 3.56 1.50 15.18
CA ASN A 242 3.97 0.69 14.05
C ASN A 242 5.05 -0.30 14.47
N LEU A 243 5.00 -1.48 13.89
CA LEU A 243 6.04 -2.50 13.99
C LEU A 243 6.96 -2.38 12.78
N VAL A 244 8.27 -2.31 13.02
CA VAL A 244 9.28 -2.38 11.98
C VAL A 244 9.99 -3.71 12.10
N LEU A 245 9.87 -4.55 11.07
CA LEU A 245 10.49 -5.87 11.00
C LEU A 245 11.71 -5.81 10.09
N GLY A 246 12.91 -6.04 10.65
CA GLY A 246 14.16 -5.91 9.93
C GLY A 246 14.81 -4.54 10.09
N ASP A 247 15.74 -4.20 9.19
CA ASP A 247 16.53 -2.98 9.25
C ASP A 247 16.88 -2.44 7.85
N ARG A 248 17.52 -1.24 7.82
CA ARG A 248 17.89 -0.58 6.55
C ARG A 248 18.95 -1.35 5.76
N THR A 249 19.76 -2.19 6.38
CA THR A 249 20.89 -2.89 5.73
C THR A 249 20.45 -4.19 5.08
N THR A 250 19.49 -4.89 5.70
CA THR A 250 19.03 -6.22 5.28
C THR A 250 17.62 -6.22 4.66
N GLY A 251 16.96 -5.09 4.69
CA GLY A 251 15.56 -4.92 4.31
C GLY A 251 14.63 -4.92 5.51
N TYR A 252 13.53 -4.18 5.41
CA TYR A 252 12.57 -4.01 6.50
C TYR A 252 11.15 -3.90 5.98
N ILE A 253 10.17 -4.16 6.84
CA ILE A 253 8.74 -4.02 6.55
C ILE A 253 8.10 -3.23 7.67
N VAL A 254 7.32 -2.19 7.33
CA VAL A 254 6.52 -1.39 8.25
C VAL A 254 5.09 -1.90 8.29
N ILE A 255 4.57 -2.15 9.49
CA ILE A 255 3.22 -2.70 9.71
C ILE A 255 2.54 -1.89 10.82
N PRO A 256 1.39 -1.25 10.58
CA PRO A 256 0.59 -0.57 11.61
C PRO A 256 0.22 -1.48 12.76
N GLN A 257 0.19 -0.91 13.98
CA GLN A 257 -0.35 -1.53 15.18
C GLN A 257 -1.41 -0.62 15.78
N VAL A 258 -2.65 -1.06 15.79
CA VAL A 258 -3.75 -0.38 16.48
C VAL A 258 -3.86 -0.98 17.88
N ARG A 259 -3.65 -0.16 18.90
CA ARG A 259 -3.84 -0.56 20.31
C ARG A 259 -5.31 -0.63 20.68
#